data_c7ae271aa87dafc28c44cde572003ab0
#
_entry.id   c7ae271aa87dafc28c44cde572003ab0
#
_cell.length_a   1.000
_cell.length_b   1.000
_cell.length_c   1.000
_cell.angle_alpha   90.00
_cell.angle_beta   90.00
_cell.angle_gamma   90.00
#
_symmetry.space_group_name_H-M   'P 1'
#
loop_
_entity.id
_entity.type
_entity.pdbx_description
1 polymer ?
#
loop_
_entity_poly.entity_id
_entity_poly.type
_entity_poly.pdbx_seq_one_letter_code
_entity_poly.pdbx_strand_id
1 'polypeptide(L)'
;DVYLSCSRVSGVSNVPARLVALCALVAAYGRHMYYMHFFKFDYGYHVGLCVAAGIAQSMLWIGWLLFSAEGRSHPGRRHLWAFVVGVNAAVLFEILDFPPVWHAVDAHALWHLATVPLQYVLWGFVSQDTSVNAIG
;
A
#
# COMPACT_ATOMS: atom_id res chain seq x y z
N ASP A 1 -3.06 2.84 -4.49
CA ASP A 1 -3.01 3.05 -3.03
C ASP A 1 -2.02 4.13 -2.61
N VAL A 2 -0.78 4.12 -3.11
CA VAL A 2 0.23 5.17 -2.79
C VAL A 2 -0.27 6.56 -3.21
N TYR A 3 -0.93 6.67 -4.37
CA TYR A 3 -1.50 7.93 -4.82
C TYR A 3 -2.58 8.46 -3.86
N LEU A 4 -3.48 7.59 -3.40
CA LEU A 4 -4.54 7.94 -2.46
C LEU A 4 -3.94 8.41 -1.13
N SER A 5 -2.96 7.68 -0.58
CA SER A 5 -2.29 8.06 0.66
C SER A 5 -1.57 9.39 0.52
N CYS A 6 -0.80 9.61 -0.56
CA CYS A 6 -0.12 10.88 -0.80
C CYS A 6 -1.09 12.05 -0.95
N SER A 7 -2.20 11.87 -1.69
CA SER A 7 -3.17 12.95 -1.90
C SER A 7 -3.90 13.34 -0.63
N ARG A 8 -4.21 12.39 0.24
CA ARG A 8 -4.87 12.63 1.53
C ARG A 8 -3.94 13.24 2.57
N VAL A 9 -2.71 12.71 2.68
CA VAL A 9 -1.73 13.19 3.67
C VAL A 9 -1.22 14.58 3.34
N SER A 10 -1.02 14.90 2.05
CA SER A 10 -0.48 16.19 1.63
C SER A 10 -1.50 17.32 1.58
N GLY A 11 -2.81 17.03 1.68
CA GLY A 11 -3.86 18.03 1.54
C GLY A 11 -3.84 18.79 0.19
N VAL A 12 -3.16 18.21 -0.81
CA VAL A 12 -2.97 18.85 -2.11
C VAL A 12 -4.28 18.87 -2.88
N SER A 13 -4.99 19.98 -2.79
CA SER A 13 -6.20 20.25 -3.58
C SER A 13 -5.88 20.66 -5.04
N ASN A 14 -4.62 20.93 -5.33
CA ASN A 14 -4.16 21.44 -6.62
C ASN A 14 -4.04 20.30 -7.66
N VAL A 15 -4.91 20.32 -8.66
CA VAL A 15 -4.94 19.31 -9.75
C VAL A 15 -3.59 19.12 -10.45
N PRO A 16 -2.85 20.18 -10.84
CA PRO A 16 -1.55 20.00 -11.46
C PRO A 16 -0.53 19.28 -10.56
N ALA A 17 -0.50 19.55 -9.27
CA ALA A 17 0.42 18.86 -8.36
C ALA A 17 0.08 17.35 -8.21
N ARG A 18 -1.21 17.00 -8.24
CA ARG A 18 -1.66 15.60 -8.26
C ARG A 18 -1.23 14.89 -9.55
N LEU A 19 -1.36 15.57 -10.69
CA LEU A 19 -0.91 15.02 -11.98
C LEU A 19 0.60 14.81 -12.02
N VAL A 20 1.38 15.78 -11.53
CA VAL A 20 2.84 15.63 -11.42
C VAL A 20 3.22 14.45 -10.53
N ALA A 21 2.60 14.31 -9.37
CA ALA A 21 2.85 13.17 -8.48
C ALA A 21 2.50 11.83 -9.15
N LEU A 22 1.37 11.74 -9.86
CA LEU A 22 0.97 10.56 -10.60
C LEU A 22 1.96 10.23 -11.71
N CYS A 23 2.36 11.22 -12.51
CA CYS A 23 3.36 11.03 -13.56
C CYS A 23 4.70 10.56 -13.00
N ALA A 24 5.15 11.11 -11.87
CA ALA A 24 6.37 10.70 -11.20
C ALA A 24 6.30 9.23 -10.72
N LEU A 25 5.17 8.81 -10.13
CA LEU A 25 4.95 7.43 -9.71
C LEU A 25 4.94 6.47 -10.90
N VAL A 26 4.24 6.83 -11.98
CA VAL A 26 4.19 6.02 -13.22
C VAL A 26 5.58 5.92 -13.85
N ALA A 27 6.34 7.01 -13.89
CA ALA A 27 7.69 7.02 -14.42
C ALA A 27 8.65 6.16 -13.57
N ALA A 28 8.56 6.26 -12.24
CA ALA A 28 9.36 5.44 -11.31
C ALA A 28 9.04 3.94 -11.47
N TYR A 29 7.75 3.60 -11.54
CA TYR A 29 7.32 2.22 -11.78
C TYR A 29 7.76 1.72 -13.16
N GLY A 30 7.56 2.50 -14.21
CA GLY A 30 7.99 2.15 -15.58
C GLY A 30 9.49 1.94 -15.69
N ARG A 31 10.29 2.80 -15.03
CA ARG A 31 11.75 2.63 -14.94
C ARG A 31 12.12 1.33 -14.23
N HIS A 32 11.45 1.01 -13.11
CA HIS A 32 11.68 -0.23 -12.38
C HIS A 32 11.37 -1.45 -13.24
N MET A 33 10.21 -1.47 -13.90
CA MET A 33 9.79 -2.55 -14.80
C MET A 33 10.76 -2.70 -15.98
N TYR A 34 11.19 -1.58 -16.57
CA TYR A 34 12.16 -1.58 -17.66
C TYR A 34 13.49 -2.20 -17.21
N TYR A 35 14.00 -1.81 -16.03
CA TYR A 35 15.22 -2.37 -15.46
C TYR A 35 15.11 -3.89 -15.26
N MET A 36 14.02 -4.35 -14.64
CA MET A 36 13.79 -5.76 -14.35
C MET A 36 13.64 -6.63 -15.61
N HIS A 37 13.09 -6.07 -16.69
CA HIS A 37 12.86 -6.81 -17.94
C HIS A 37 14.07 -6.83 -18.87
N PHE A 38 14.77 -5.71 -18.98
CA PHE A 38 15.75 -5.53 -20.04
C PHE A 38 17.21 -5.59 -19.56
N PHE A 39 17.47 -5.39 -18.28
CA PHE A 39 18.85 -5.41 -17.75
C PHE A 39 19.13 -6.61 -16.86
N LYS A 40 18.36 -6.79 -15.79
CA LYS A 40 18.60 -7.86 -14.83
C LYS A 40 17.35 -8.14 -14.02
N PHE A 41 16.86 -9.37 -14.08
CA PHE A 41 15.87 -9.83 -13.13
C PHE A 41 16.54 -10.10 -11.78
N ASP A 42 16.37 -9.19 -10.84
CA ASP A 42 16.91 -9.29 -9.49
C ASP A 42 15.74 -9.35 -8.49
N TYR A 43 15.42 -10.56 -8.07
CA TYR A 43 14.30 -10.81 -7.16
C TYR A 43 14.49 -10.10 -5.82
N GLY A 44 15.67 -10.16 -5.23
CA GLY A 44 15.97 -9.51 -3.94
C GLY A 44 15.80 -7.99 -4.00
N TYR A 45 16.26 -7.36 -5.08
CA TYR A 45 16.04 -5.93 -5.32
C TYR A 45 14.57 -5.60 -5.46
N HIS A 46 13.81 -6.41 -6.21
CA HIS A 46 12.37 -6.21 -6.40
C HIS A 46 11.61 -6.29 -5.07
N VAL A 47 11.83 -7.35 -4.29
CA VAL A 47 11.20 -7.53 -2.98
C VAL A 47 11.58 -6.41 -2.02
N GLY A 48 12.86 -6.05 -1.95
CA GLY A 48 13.33 -4.94 -1.12
C GLY A 48 12.63 -3.62 -1.45
N LEU A 49 12.45 -3.31 -2.74
CA LEU A 49 11.72 -2.12 -3.18
C LEU A 49 10.24 -2.17 -2.81
N CYS A 50 9.59 -3.34 -2.98
CA CYS A 50 8.18 -3.52 -2.59
C CYS A 50 7.98 -3.35 -1.08
N VAL A 51 8.86 -3.93 -0.26
CA VAL A 51 8.81 -3.79 1.20
C VAL A 51 9.02 -2.33 1.62
N ALA A 52 10.03 -1.65 1.05
CA ALA A 52 10.29 -0.24 1.34
C ALA A 52 9.09 0.65 0.97
N ALA A 53 8.48 0.43 -0.21
CA ALA A 53 7.27 1.14 -0.63
C ALA A 53 6.08 0.86 0.31
N GLY A 54 5.90 -0.39 0.74
CA GLY A 54 4.86 -0.78 1.69
C GLY A 54 5.02 -0.12 3.06
N ILE A 55 6.25 -0.06 3.57
CA ILE A 55 6.56 0.64 4.83
C ILE A 55 6.27 2.14 4.69
N ALA A 56 6.75 2.77 3.63
CA ALA A 56 6.50 4.20 3.39
C ALA A 56 5.00 4.50 3.31
N GLN A 57 4.24 3.69 2.59
CA GLN A 57 2.78 3.81 2.50
C GLN A 57 2.10 3.62 3.86
N SER A 58 2.53 2.63 4.64
CA SER A 58 2.01 2.40 5.99
C SER A 58 2.26 3.60 6.89
N MET A 59 3.45 4.20 6.85
CA MET A 59 3.79 5.40 7.61
C MET A 59 2.91 6.59 7.23
N LEU A 60 2.63 6.79 5.93
CA LEU A 60 1.72 7.84 5.46
C LEU A 60 0.31 7.66 6.02
N TRP A 61 -0.24 6.44 5.97
CA TRP A 61 -1.58 6.16 6.51
C TRP A 61 -1.64 6.29 8.03
N ILE A 62 -0.64 5.80 8.74
CA ILE A 62 -0.55 5.96 10.20
C ILE A 62 -0.46 7.44 10.55
N GLY A 63 0.37 8.20 9.86
CA GLY A 63 0.49 9.63 10.05
C GLY A 63 -0.85 10.35 9.84
N TRP A 64 -1.55 10.04 8.75
CA TRP A 64 -2.88 10.62 8.49
C TRP A 64 -3.91 10.25 9.57
N LEU A 65 -3.96 8.98 9.98
CA LEU A 65 -4.87 8.48 11.01
C LEU A 65 -4.63 9.09 12.40
N LEU A 66 -3.38 9.43 12.72
CA LEU A 66 -3.01 9.94 14.04
C LEU A 66 -3.01 11.46 14.11
N PHE A 67 -2.53 12.13 13.07
CA PHE A 67 -2.23 13.57 13.13
C PHE A 67 -3.25 14.44 12.39
N SER A 68 -3.98 13.91 11.39
CA SER A 68 -5.01 14.72 10.73
C SER A 68 -6.35 14.68 11.47
N ALA A 69 -7.06 15.80 11.49
CA ALA A 69 -8.41 15.88 12.07
C ALA A 69 -9.38 14.99 11.27
N GLU A 70 -9.27 15.00 9.95
CA GLU A 70 -10.05 14.16 9.03
C GLU A 70 -9.83 12.68 9.30
N GLY A 71 -8.58 12.22 9.38
CA GLY A 71 -8.25 10.81 9.63
C GLY A 71 -8.77 10.30 10.98
N ARG A 72 -8.74 11.16 12.00
CA ARG A 72 -9.25 10.79 13.33
C ARG A 72 -10.78 10.62 13.37
N SER A 73 -11.52 11.40 12.60
CA SER A 73 -12.99 11.38 12.55
C SER A 73 -13.56 10.58 11.39
N HIS A 74 -12.72 10.04 10.49
CA HIS A 74 -13.16 9.37 9.28
C HIS A 74 -13.96 8.08 9.58
N PRO A 75 -15.15 7.88 8.97
CA PRO A 75 -15.98 6.70 9.23
C PRO A 75 -15.26 5.39 8.88
N GLY A 76 -14.46 5.38 7.81
CA GLY A 76 -13.65 4.24 7.37
C GLY A 76 -12.39 3.96 8.19
N ARG A 77 -12.13 4.73 9.25
CA ARG A 77 -10.91 4.64 10.06
C ARG A 77 -10.58 3.20 10.51
N ARG A 78 -11.59 2.43 10.91
CA ARG A 78 -11.41 1.05 11.38
C ARG A 78 -10.91 0.13 10.27
N HIS A 79 -11.45 0.29 9.06
CA HIS A 79 -11.00 -0.46 7.89
C HIS A 79 -9.56 -0.13 7.54
N LEU A 80 -9.18 1.15 7.57
CA LEU A 80 -7.82 1.56 7.27
C LEU A 80 -6.82 1.06 8.32
N TRP A 81 -7.16 1.10 9.62
CA TRP A 81 -6.34 0.50 10.67
C TRP A 81 -6.17 -1.01 10.47
N ALA A 82 -7.27 -1.73 10.21
CA ALA A 82 -7.23 -3.16 9.97
C ALA A 82 -6.37 -3.51 8.75
N PHE A 83 -6.47 -2.71 7.67
CA PHE A 83 -5.62 -2.87 6.49
C PHE A 83 -4.14 -2.64 6.82
N VAL A 84 -3.79 -1.52 7.46
CA VAL A 84 -2.40 -1.18 7.78
C VAL A 84 -1.78 -2.23 8.71
N VAL A 85 -2.46 -2.62 9.76
CA VAL A 85 -1.98 -3.66 10.68
C VAL A 85 -1.86 -5.00 9.94
N GLY A 86 -2.87 -5.37 9.17
CA GLY A 86 -2.90 -6.64 8.46
C GLY A 86 -1.79 -6.76 7.40
N VAL A 87 -1.57 -5.72 6.59
CA VAL A 87 -0.52 -5.76 5.55
C VAL A 87 0.88 -5.82 6.16
N ASN A 88 1.13 -5.10 7.25
CA ASN A 88 2.42 -5.18 7.93
C ASN A 88 2.62 -6.53 8.64
N ALA A 89 1.57 -7.14 9.18
CA ALA A 89 1.64 -8.50 9.70
C ALA A 89 1.90 -9.53 8.59
N ALA A 90 1.26 -9.37 7.42
CA ALA A 90 1.48 -10.25 6.27
C ALA A 90 2.92 -10.19 5.74
N VAL A 91 3.56 -9.01 5.74
CA VAL A 91 4.97 -8.85 5.32
C VAL A 91 5.92 -9.68 6.18
N LEU A 92 5.55 -10.01 7.43
CA LEU A 92 6.39 -10.88 8.27
C LEU A 92 6.60 -12.26 7.66
N PHE A 93 5.63 -12.80 6.91
CA PHE A 93 5.81 -14.07 6.21
C PHE A 93 6.93 -13.97 5.17
N GLU A 94 6.97 -12.89 4.40
CA GLU A 94 8.02 -12.66 3.40
C GLU A 94 9.40 -12.45 4.05
N ILE A 95 9.46 -11.78 5.20
CA ILE A 95 10.72 -11.56 5.93
C ILE A 95 11.23 -12.85 6.57
N LEU A 96 10.34 -13.68 7.10
CA LEU A 96 10.70 -14.94 7.74
C LEU A 96 11.19 -16.00 6.76
N ASP A 97 10.77 -15.91 5.51
CA ASP A 97 11.24 -16.75 4.37
C ASP A 97 11.46 -18.23 4.73
N PHE A 98 10.48 -18.83 5.40
CA PHE A 98 10.59 -20.23 5.81
C PHE A 98 10.33 -21.18 4.64
N PRO A 99 10.98 -22.37 4.63
CA PRO A 99 10.82 -23.34 3.56
C PRO A 99 9.41 -23.95 3.55
N PRO A 100 8.99 -24.55 2.40
CA PRO A 100 7.65 -25.12 2.26
C PRO A 100 7.32 -26.14 3.35
N VAL A 101 6.24 -25.85 4.08
CA VAL A 101 5.66 -26.79 5.06
C VAL A 101 4.85 -27.84 4.31
N TRP A 102 5.11 -29.12 4.58
CA TRP A 102 4.52 -30.29 3.88
C TRP A 102 4.68 -30.24 2.36
N HIS A 103 5.71 -29.59 1.84
CA HIS A 103 5.94 -29.40 0.41
C HIS A 103 4.80 -28.71 -0.36
N ALA A 104 3.89 -27.99 0.34
CA ALA A 104 2.69 -27.43 -0.25
C ALA A 104 2.61 -25.91 -0.09
N VAL A 105 3.01 -25.36 1.06
CA VAL A 105 2.82 -23.93 1.38
C VAL A 105 4.11 -23.35 1.94
N ASP A 106 4.65 -22.37 1.26
CA ASP A 106 5.80 -21.58 1.71
C ASP A 106 5.39 -20.20 2.27
N ALA A 107 6.36 -19.47 2.78
CA ALA A 107 6.17 -18.15 3.34
C ALA A 107 5.56 -17.17 2.33
N HIS A 108 6.03 -17.22 1.09
CA HIS A 108 5.55 -16.34 0.01
C HIS A 108 4.09 -16.62 -0.36
N ALA A 109 3.70 -17.89 -0.45
CA ALA A 109 2.31 -18.26 -0.69
C ALA A 109 1.38 -17.79 0.44
N LEU A 110 1.84 -17.90 1.71
CA LEU A 110 1.08 -17.38 2.85
C LEU A 110 0.95 -15.86 2.84
N TRP A 111 2.01 -15.15 2.45
CA TRP A 111 1.95 -13.70 2.27
C TRP A 111 0.86 -13.32 1.24
N HIS A 112 0.83 -13.96 0.07
CA HIS A 112 -0.22 -13.73 -0.92
C HIS A 112 -1.61 -14.07 -0.38
N LEU A 113 -1.76 -15.21 0.27
CA LEU A 113 -3.04 -15.64 0.86
C LEU A 113 -3.54 -14.63 1.92
N ALA A 114 -2.66 -14.11 2.75
CA ALA A 114 -2.99 -13.12 3.77
C ALA A 114 -3.34 -11.75 3.17
N THR A 115 -2.69 -11.34 2.07
CA THR A 115 -2.92 -10.02 1.45
C THR A 115 -4.21 -9.94 0.63
N VAL A 116 -4.72 -11.05 0.08
CA VAL A 116 -5.97 -11.07 -0.70
C VAL A 116 -7.17 -10.52 0.10
N PRO A 117 -7.51 -11.01 1.30
CA PRO A 117 -8.64 -10.47 2.06
C PRO A 117 -8.43 -9.02 2.49
N LEU A 118 -7.20 -8.57 2.65
CA LEU A 118 -6.91 -7.18 3.01
C LEU A 118 -7.31 -6.18 1.93
N GLN A 119 -7.36 -6.59 0.67
CA GLN A 119 -7.87 -5.75 -0.42
C GLN A 119 -9.36 -5.42 -0.21
N TYR A 120 -10.16 -6.38 0.26
CA TYR A 120 -11.58 -6.12 0.60
C TYR A 120 -11.70 -5.15 1.77
N VAL A 121 -10.82 -5.26 2.77
CA VAL A 121 -10.79 -4.34 3.91
C VAL A 121 -10.45 -2.92 3.43
N LEU A 122 -9.43 -2.77 2.57
CA LEU A 122 -9.07 -1.47 1.97
C LEU A 122 -10.22 -0.92 1.13
N TRP A 123 -10.90 -1.77 0.36
CA TRP A 123 -12.05 -1.35 -0.44
C TRP A 123 -13.21 -0.84 0.43
N GLY A 124 -13.40 -1.42 1.61
CA GLY A 124 -14.34 -0.92 2.62
C GLY A 124 -14.01 0.51 3.07
N PHE A 125 -12.74 0.85 3.22
CA PHE A 125 -12.29 2.24 3.46
C PHE A 125 -12.59 3.13 2.24
N VAL A 126 -12.16 2.73 1.05
CA VAL A 126 -12.31 3.52 -0.19
C VAL A 126 -13.78 3.84 -0.48
N SER A 127 -14.70 2.89 -0.28
CA SER A 127 -16.13 3.11 -0.50
C SER A 127 -16.73 4.14 0.47
N GLN A 128 -16.27 4.15 1.72
CA GLN A 128 -16.69 5.16 2.70
C GLN A 128 -16.06 6.52 2.41
N ASP A 129 -14.82 6.55 1.98
CA ASP A 129 -14.11 7.77 1.58
C ASP A 129 -14.79 8.45 0.38
N THR A 130 -15.18 7.67 -0.62
CA THR A 130 -15.91 8.20 -1.79
C THR A 130 -17.31 8.71 -1.41
N SER A 131 -18.00 8.06 -0.48
CA SER A 131 -19.32 8.51 0.00
C SER A 131 -19.21 9.85 0.73
N VAL A 132 -18.21 10.04 1.58
CA VAL A 132 -17.99 11.31 2.29
C VAL A 132 -17.71 12.45 1.32
N ASN A 133 -16.90 12.20 0.26
CA ASN A 133 -16.59 13.23 -0.73
C ASN A 133 -17.73 13.55 -1.71
N ALA A 134 -18.72 12.66 -1.84
CA ALA A 134 -19.88 12.90 -2.70
C ALA A 134 -20.96 13.77 -2.02
N ILE A 135 -20.91 13.91 -0.70
CA ILE A 135 -21.90 14.64 0.11
C ILE A 135 -21.40 16.05 0.49
N GLY A 136 -20.09 16.32 0.41
CA GLY A 136 -19.45 17.61 0.72
C GLY A 136 -19.16 18.44 -0.52
#